data_112951568f8bce5cdb434b0df65bf60f
#
_entry.id   112951568f8bce5cdb434b0df65bf60f
#
_cell.length_a   1.000
_cell.length_b   1.000
_cell.length_c   1.000
_cell.angle_alpha   90.00
_cell.angle_beta   90.00
_cell.angle_gamma   90.00
#
_symmetry.space_group_name_H-M   'P 1'
#
loop_
_entity.id
_entity.type
_entity.pdbx_description
1 polymer ?
#
loop_
_entity_poly.entity_id
_entity_poly.type
_entity_poly.pdbx_seq_one_letter_code
_entity_poly.pdbx_strand_id
1 'polypeptide(L)'
;MNARTRMLSAALAVASLLGTSPPAWAHHSNSAFFVEKIIELKGTVTKWEWVNPHTWIHLSVDDGKGGKVEWTVEGRAPGVLRRVGWERTTLVFGETITVHCSPAKDNSPTCLVARVTKADGTILSNGGGGNQ
;
A
#
# COMPACT_ATOMS: atom_id res chain seq x y z
N MET A 1 -30.21 31.28 -42.31
CA MET A 1 -29.35 31.23 -41.10
C MET A 1 -27.97 31.73 -41.48
N ASN A 2 -27.62 32.91 -40.97
CA ASN A 2 -26.40 33.63 -41.40
C ASN A 2 -25.16 32.99 -40.78
N ALA A 3 -24.01 33.09 -41.49
CA ALA A 3 -22.72 32.47 -41.04
C ALA A 3 -22.30 32.84 -39.62
N ARG A 4 -22.71 34.03 -39.13
CA ARG A 4 -22.45 34.48 -37.74
C ARG A 4 -23.19 33.64 -36.69
N THR A 5 -24.39 33.15 -37.00
CA THR A 5 -25.18 32.29 -36.08
C THR A 5 -24.57 30.87 -35.97
N ARG A 6 -23.94 30.39 -37.04
CA ARG A 6 -23.26 29.08 -37.05
C ARG A 6 -21.95 29.08 -36.25
N MET A 7 -21.22 30.19 -36.23
CA MET A 7 -19.98 30.32 -35.44
C MET A 7 -20.24 30.41 -33.93
N LEU A 8 -21.34 31.06 -33.52
CA LEU A 8 -21.72 31.12 -32.09
C LEU A 8 -22.16 29.76 -31.52
N SER A 9 -22.85 28.95 -32.35
CA SER A 9 -23.27 27.60 -31.92
C SER A 9 -22.10 26.63 -31.81
N ALA A 10 -21.06 26.76 -32.61
CA ALA A 10 -19.84 25.93 -32.52
C ALA A 10 -18.98 26.29 -31.30
N ALA A 11 -18.95 27.57 -30.91
CA ALA A 11 -18.17 27.99 -29.73
C ALA A 11 -18.77 27.51 -28.40
N LEU A 12 -20.11 27.37 -28.31
CA LEU A 12 -20.76 26.84 -27.08
C LEU A 12 -20.60 25.34 -26.92
N ALA A 13 -20.45 24.58 -28.00
CA ALA A 13 -20.28 23.11 -27.93
C ALA A 13 -18.88 22.67 -27.46
N VAL A 14 -17.85 23.51 -27.66
CA VAL A 14 -16.48 23.20 -27.22
C VAL A 14 -16.27 23.49 -25.74
N ALA A 15 -17.02 24.46 -25.17
CA ALA A 15 -16.89 24.81 -23.73
C ALA A 15 -17.45 23.75 -22.78
N SER A 16 -18.32 22.85 -23.25
CA SER A 16 -18.94 21.80 -22.41
C SER A 16 -18.13 20.50 -22.27
N LEU A 17 -17.00 20.35 -22.99
CA LEU A 17 -16.13 19.18 -22.88
C LEU A 17 -14.96 19.32 -21.88
N LEU A 18 -14.81 20.47 -21.23
CA LEU A 18 -13.69 20.77 -20.34
C LEU A 18 -14.01 20.59 -18.85
N GLY A 19 -15.13 19.99 -18.48
CA GLY A 19 -15.68 20.12 -17.14
C GLY A 19 -16.02 18.85 -16.37
N THR A 20 -15.42 17.67 -16.62
CA THR A 20 -15.57 16.54 -15.69
C THR A 20 -14.30 15.70 -15.62
N SER A 21 -13.25 16.26 -15.03
CA SER A 21 -12.22 15.40 -14.45
C SER A 21 -12.85 14.79 -13.19
N PRO A 22 -12.95 13.46 -13.07
CA PRO A 22 -13.36 12.84 -11.81
C PRO A 22 -12.35 13.25 -10.74
N PRO A 23 -12.78 13.55 -9.51
CA PRO A 23 -11.84 13.83 -8.43
C PRO A 23 -10.92 12.62 -8.30
N ALA A 24 -9.63 12.82 -8.52
CA ALA A 24 -8.62 11.83 -8.18
C ALA A 24 -8.65 11.70 -6.66
N TRP A 25 -9.28 10.65 -6.17
CA TRP A 25 -9.24 10.27 -4.77
C TRP A 25 -7.81 9.80 -4.48
N ALA A 26 -6.95 10.74 -4.12
CA ALA A 26 -5.68 10.44 -3.50
C ALA A 26 -6.01 9.87 -2.11
N HIS A 27 -6.20 8.57 -2.02
CA HIS A 27 -6.31 7.89 -0.74
C HIS A 27 -4.99 8.06 0.00
N HIS A 28 -4.98 8.89 1.02
CA HIS A 28 -3.91 8.92 1.98
C HIS A 28 -3.99 7.62 2.78
N SER A 29 -3.18 6.63 2.42
CA SER A 29 -3.20 5.27 2.98
C SER A 29 -3.16 5.26 4.52
N ASN A 30 -2.43 6.20 5.13
CA ASN A 30 -2.29 6.28 6.59
C ASN A 30 -3.61 6.51 7.35
N SER A 31 -4.62 7.13 6.75
CA SER A 31 -5.91 7.38 7.42
C SER A 31 -6.73 6.10 7.65
N ALA A 32 -6.46 5.04 6.92
CA ALA A 32 -7.13 3.74 7.04
C ALA A 32 -6.57 2.88 8.17
N PHE A 33 -5.43 3.25 8.77
CA PHE A 33 -4.72 2.47 9.77
C PHE A 33 -4.66 3.15 11.13
N PHE A 34 -4.56 2.34 12.20
CA PHE A 34 -4.27 2.82 13.56
C PHE A 34 -2.76 3.01 13.72
N VAL A 35 -2.25 4.17 13.30
CA VAL A 35 -0.79 4.44 13.29
C VAL A 35 -0.15 4.45 14.68
N GLU A 36 -0.93 4.68 15.73
CA GLU A 36 -0.46 4.63 17.13
C GLU A 36 -0.41 3.20 17.68
N LYS A 37 -1.03 2.24 16.99
CA LYS A 37 -1.07 0.84 17.42
C LYS A 37 -0.15 0.01 16.55
N ILE A 38 0.73 -0.74 17.17
CA ILE A 38 1.58 -1.72 16.49
C ILE A 38 1.17 -3.12 16.96
N ILE A 39 0.96 -3.99 15.99
CA ILE A 39 0.79 -5.43 16.20
C ILE A 39 2.00 -6.17 15.63
N GLU A 40 2.26 -7.35 16.13
CA GLU A 40 3.27 -8.27 15.62
C GLU A 40 2.59 -9.44 14.93
N LEU A 41 3.01 -9.72 13.70
CA LEU A 41 2.55 -10.85 12.90
C LEU A 41 3.77 -11.70 12.54
N LYS A 42 3.78 -12.96 12.96
CA LYS A 42 4.75 -13.95 12.49
C LYS A 42 4.07 -14.86 11.48
N GLY A 43 4.60 -14.93 10.27
CA GLY A 43 3.98 -15.70 9.21
C GLY A 43 4.94 -16.07 8.09
N THR A 44 4.43 -16.86 7.16
CA THR A 44 5.13 -17.29 5.95
C THR A 44 4.75 -16.39 4.79
N VAL A 45 5.72 -15.88 4.04
CA VAL A 45 5.50 -15.08 2.83
C VAL A 45 4.86 -15.93 1.75
N THR A 46 3.63 -15.58 1.36
CA THR A 46 2.89 -16.23 0.27
C THR A 46 2.99 -15.45 -1.04
N LYS A 47 3.27 -14.14 -0.96
CA LYS A 47 3.52 -13.28 -2.13
C LYS A 47 4.28 -12.02 -1.71
N TRP A 48 5.17 -11.53 -2.58
CA TRP A 48 5.84 -10.25 -2.47
C TRP A 48 5.65 -9.44 -3.74
N GLU A 49 5.00 -8.29 -3.63
CA GLU A 49 4.71 -7.40 -4.76
C GLU A 49 5.55 -6.14 -4.68
N TRP A 50 6.51 -6.02 -5.60
CA TRP A 50 7.40 -4.87 -5.74
C TRP A 50 6.91 -3.95 -6.83
N VAL A 51 5.82 -3.21 -6.55
CA VAL A 51 5.09 -2.37 -7.52
C VAL A 51 4.82 -0.97 -6.99
N ASN A 52 4.57 -0.01 -7.88
CA ASN A 52 4.11 1.32 -7.52
C ASN A 52 2.55 1.34 -7.49
N PRO A 53 1.95 2.21 -6.68
CA PRO A 53 2.57 3.18 -5.75
C PRO A 53 3.02 2.57 -4.42
N HIS A 54 2.61 1.35 -4.07
CA HIS A 54 2.93 0.67 -2.81
C HIS A 54 3.36 -0.77 -3.06
N THR A 55 4.30 -1.23 -2.23
CA THR A 55 4.65 -2.65 -2.17
C THR A 55 3.67 -3.40 -1.28
N TRP A 56 3.54 -4.73 -1.48
CA TRP A 56 2.63 -5.56 -0.70
C TRP A 56 3.30 -6.86 -0.30
N ILE A 57 3.22 -7.19 0.99
CA ILE A 57 3.63 -8.48 1.52
C ILE A 57 2.36 -9.26 1.88
N HIS A 58 2.20 -10.45 1.34
CA HIS A 58 1.14 -11.37 1.70
C HIS A 58 1.71 -12.43 2.62
N LEU A 59 1.07 -12.64 3.78
CA LEU A 59 1.53 -13.54 4.84
C LEU A 59 0.44 -14.52 5.21
N SER A 60 0.79 -15.80 5.28
CA SER A 60 -0.01 -16.81 5.94
C SER A 60 0.38 -16.86 7.42
N VAL A 61 -0.52 -16.43 8.30
CA VAL A 61 -0.32 -16.29 9.73
C VAL A 61 -1.19 -17.31 10.47
N ASP A 62 -0.64 -18.00 11.46
CA ASP A 62 -1.39 -18.92 12.30
C ASP A 62 -2.45 -18.16 13.12
N ASP A 63 -3.68 -18.65 13.15
CA ASP A 63 -4.79 -18.04 13.90
C ASP A 63 -4.86 -18.47 15.37
N GLY A 64 -3.92 -19.32 15.81
CA GLY A 64 -3.89 -19.88 17.15
C GLY A 64 -4.97 -20.92 17.45
N LYS A 65 -5.78 -21.30 16.45
CA LYS A 65 -6.88 -22.27 16.54
C LYS A 65 -6.71 -23.47 15.61
N GLY A 66 -5.51 -23.59 15.03
CA GLY A 66 -5.16 -24.65 14.06
C GLY A 66 -5.47 -24.30 12.61
N GLY A 67 -5.89 -23.07 12.34
CA GLY A 67 -6.09 -22.50 11.00
C GLY A 67 -5.06 -21.42 10.68
N LYS A 68 -5.21 -20.82 9.51
CA LYS A 68 -4.38 -19.71 9.04
C LYS A 68 -5.22 -18.57 8.51
N VAL A 69 -4.72 -17.35 8.68
CA VAL A 69 -5.29 -16.12 8.14
C VAL A 69 -4.29 -15.52 7.18
N GLU A 70 -4.74 -15.19 5.97
CA GLU A 70 -3.94 -14.45 5.00
C GLU A 70 -3.99 -12.96 5.33
N TRP A 71 -2.84 -12.41 5.67
CA TRP A 71 -2.65 -10.99 5.94
C TRP A 71 -2.04 -10.30 4.73
N THR A 72 -2.52 -9.08 4.46
CA THR A 72 -1.93 -8.19 3.45
C THR A 72 -1.28 -7.01 4.15
N VAL A 73 0.02 -6.85 3.96
CA VAL A 73 0.82 -5.81 4.61
C VAL A 73 1.24 -4.79 3.56
N GLU A 74 0.75 -3.56 3.70
CA GLU A 74 1.10 -2.45 2.83
C GLU A 74 2.47 -1.88 3.19
N GLY A 75 3.34 -1.72 2.22
CA GLY A 75 4.62 -1.05 2.34
C GLY A 75 4.66 0.25 1.54
N ARG A 76 5.77 0.96 1.62
CA ARG A 76 6.01 2.16 0.83
C ARG A 76 6.33 1.82 -0.63
N ALA A 77 6.38 2.85 -1.46
CA ALA A 77 6.79 2.71 -2.85
C ALA A 77 8.20 2.12 -2.98
N PRO A 78 8.49 1.32 -4.02
CA PRO A 78 9.81 0.72 -4.25
C PRO A 78 10.98 1.71 -4.18
N GLY A 79 10.80 2.93 -4.72
CA GLY A 79 11.81 3.96 -4.69
C GLY A 79 12.17 4.47 -3.28
N VAL A 80 11.23 4.42 -2.35
CA VAL A 80 11.46 4.77 -0.93
C VAL A 80 12.18 3.63 -0.22
N LEU A 81 11.72 2.41 -0.41
CA LEU A 81 12.27 1.23 0.24
C LEU A 81 13.71 0.93 -0.19
N ARG A 82 14.07 1.19 -1.47
CA ARG A 82 15.46 1.07 -1.94
C ARG A 82 16.44 1.92 -1.16
N ARG A 83 16.04 3.12 -0.75
CA ARG A 83 16.91 4.04 0.02
C ARG A 83 17.25 3.51 1.41
N VAL A 84 16.48 2.55 1.90
CA VAL A 84 16.66 1.92 3.21
C VAL A 84 17.00 0.42 3.10
N GLY A 85 17.53 0.02 1.95
CA GLY A 85 18.15 -1.29 1.74
C GLY A 85 17.22 -2.40 1.25
N TRP A 86 15.97 -2.10 0.88
CA TRP A 86 15.10 -3.10 0.27
C TRP A 86 15.32 -3.21 -1.23
N GLU A 87 15.11 -4.41 -1.75
CA GLU A 87 15.16 -4.72 -3.17
C GLU A 87 13.98 -5.63 -3.55
N ARG A 88 13.77 -5.83 -4.84
CA ARG A 88 12.77 -6.77 -5.35
C ARG A 88 12.97 -8.20 -4.82
N THR A 89 14.21 -8.57 -4.52
CA THR A 89 14.62 -9.88 -4.02
C THR A 89 14.72 -9.97 -2.50
N THR A 90 14.38 -8.91 -1.77
CA THR A 90 14.50 -8.83 -0.31
C THR A 90 13.66 -9.89 0.41
N LEU A 91 12.44 -10.14 -0.07
CA LEU A 91 11.58 -11.19 0.44
C LEU A 91 11.36 -12.25 -0.63
N VAL A 92 11.29 -13.50 -0.21
CA VAL A 92 11.05 -14.64 -1.09
C VAL A 92 9.86 -15.47 -0.62
N PHE A 93 9.17 -16.11 -1.56
CA PHE A 93 8.08 -17.02 -1.25
C PHE A 93 8.54 -18.14 -0.30
N GLY A 94 7.74 -18.43 0.71
CA GLY A 94 7.97 -19.52 1.65
C GLY A 94 8.87 -19.16 2.83
N GLU A 95 9.52 -17.98 2.87
CA GLU A 95 10.29 -17.60 4.04
C GLU A 95 9.38 -17.17 5.20
N THR A 96 9.84 -17.45 6.43
CA THR A 96 9.15 -16.98 7.65
C THR A 96 9.74 -15.65 8.09
N ILE A 97 8.87 -14.67 8.30
CA ILE A 97 9.25 -13.34 8.79
C ILE A 97 8.36 -12.92 9.96
N THR A 98 8.84 -11.95 10.72
CA THR A 98 8.06 -11.22 11.73
C THR A 98 7.83 -9.79 11.23
N VAL A 99 6.58 -9.37 11.15
CA VAL A 99 6.19 -8.03 10.72
C VAL A 99 5.60 -7.27 11.90
N HIS A 100 6.12 -6.08 12.17
CA HIS A 100 5.50 -5.10 13.06
C HIS A 100 4.76 -4.11 12.19
N CYS A 101 3.46 -3.94 12.41
CA CYS A 101 2.62 -3.13 11.54
C CYS A 101 1.43 -2.50 12.27
N SER A 102 0.90 -1.42 11.71
CA SER A 102 -0.32 -0.74 12.18
C SER A 102 -1.55 -1.38 11.56
N PRO A 103 -2.48 -1.94 12.33
CA PRO A 103 -3.65 -2.64 11.79
C PRO A 103 -4.64 -1.68 11.14
N ALA A 104 -5.41 -2.19 10.19
CA ALA A 104 -6.51 -1.47 9.55
C ALA A 104 -7.65 -1.18 10.55
N LYS A 105 -8.31 -0.03 10.38
CA LYS A 105 -9.40 0.42 11.25
C LYS A 105 -10.69 -0.35 11.06
N ASP A 106 -10.86 -0.98 9.92
CA ASP A 106 -12.03 -1.79 9.58
C ASP A 106 -11.96 -3.25 10.09
N ASN A 107 -10.89 -3.58 10.86
CA ASN A 107 -10.59 -4.91 11.35
C ASN A 107 -10.35 -5.98 10.27
N SER A 108 -10.12 -5.59 9.03
CA SER A 108 -9.65 -6.51 7.99
C SER A 108 -8.24 -7.02 8.34
N PRO A 109 -7.82 -8.22 7.84
CA PRO A 109 -6.47 -8.73 8.02
C PRO A 109 -5.47 -7.97 7.11
N THR A 110 -5.41 -6.66 7.30
CA THR A 110 -4.55 -5.74 6.56
C THR A 110 -3.84 -4.83 7.55
N CYS A 111 -2.58 -4.50 7.27
CA CYS A 111 -1.84 -3.54 8.09
C CYS A 111 -0.80 -2.77 7.28
N LEU A 112 -0.36 -1.64 7.83
CA LEU A 112 0.70 -0.81 7.28
C LEU A 112 2.03 -1.18 7.94
N VAL A 113 3.04 -1.61 7.17
CA VAL A 113 4.31 -2.07 7.71
C VAL A 113 5.07 -0.94 8.40
N ALA A 114 5.60 -1.23 9.59
CA ALA A 114 6.59 -0.39 10.27
C ALA A 114 8.00 -0.99 10.14
N ARG A 115 8.12 -2.29 10.34
CA ARG A 115 9.39 -3.03 10.36
C ARG A 115 9.16 -4.50 10.02
N VAL A 116 10.14 -5.10 9.37
CA VAL A 116 10.21 -6.55 9.14
C VAL A 116 11.48 -7.10 9.75
N THR A 117 11.39 -8.25 10.43
CA THR A 117 12.54 -9.01 10.91
C THR A 117 12.55 -10.37 10.21
N LYS A 118 13.65 -10.69 9.54
CA LYS A 118 13.85 -11.99 8.89
C LYS A 118 14.30 -13.05 9.91
N ALA A 119 14.22 -14.32 9.54
CA ALA A 119 14.61 -15.43 10.42
C ALA A 119 16.10 -15.40 10.85
N ASP A 120 16.95 -14.80 10.05
CA ASP A 120 18.39 -14.61 10.33
C ASP A 120 18.68 -13.41 11.27
N GLY A 121 17.64 -12.69 11.71
CA GLY A 121 17.75 -11.51 12.56
C GLY A 121 17.91 -10.19 11.79
N THR A 122 17.97 -10.21 10.46
CA THR A 122 18.03 -8.99 9.65
C THR A 122 16.77 -8.15 9.89
N ILE A 123 16.96 -6.87 10.23
CA ILE A 123 15.88 -5.91 10.47
C ILE A 123 15.79 -4.95 9.29
N LEU A 124 14.60 -4.81 8.73
CA LEU A 124 14.28 -3.98 7.58
C LEU A 124 13.25 -2.92 8.00
N SER A 125 13.65 -1.65 7.96
CA SER A 125 12.79 -0.50 8.25
C SER A 125 11.95 -0.13 7.03
N ASN A 126 10.74 0.38 7.24
CA ASN A 126 9.87 0.92 6.18
C ASN A 126 10.28 2.35 5.72
N GLY A 127 11.40 2.89 6.23
CA GLY A 127 11.92 4.20 5.81
C GLY A 127 11.07 5.40 6.30
N GLY A 128 10.19 5.21 7.25
CA GLY A 128 9.54 6.26 8.02
C GLY A 128 10.39 6.56 9.25
N GLY A 129 10.77 7.80 9.47
CA GLY A 129 11.35 8.24 10.73
C GLY A 129 10.28 8.23 11.83
N GLY A 130 10.07 7.09 12.44
CA GLY A 130 9.18 6.87 13.56
C GLY A 130 9.89 5.93 14.53
N ASN A 131 10.41 6.52 15.58
CA ASN A 131 10.96 5.96 16.82
C ASN A 131 11.43 4.50 16.78
N GLN A 132 12.73 4.40 16.97
CA GLN A 132 13.45 3.21 17.43
C GLN A 132 12.89 2.73 18.77
#